data_22af82892c8f8ccc3ca8b4c30ca410fd
#
_entry.id   22af82892c8f8ccc3ca8b4c30ca410fd
#
_cell.length_a   1.000
_cell.length_b   1.000
_cell.length_c   1.000
_cell.angle_alpha   90.00
_cell.angle_beta   90.00
_cell.angle_gamma   90.00
#
_symmetry.space_group_name_H-M   'P 1'
#
loop_
_entity.id
_entity.type
_entity.pdbx_description
1 polymer ?
#
loop_
_entity_poly.entity_id
_entity_poly.type
_entity_poly.pdbx_seq_one_letter_code
_entity_poly.pdbx_strand_id
1 'polypeptide(L)'
;MSFPQYVAPRLLEDRVAFVTGAGQGNGRALALGLAQAGAKVVVSDIAFEHVRETAALIEKEGGKAWPFELDVTNADACYTLAEKVSNDIGCVDLLVNNAGIIIRENLTSPNAAKNWKKVMDVNVQGTFNVTHAFLEAIKTTKGVIINVASIAAYAGQGASLGYSPSKGAIKMFTQSLAAELAPHGVRVNALAPGVIETPMTAATRENPARLEAFMSRIPMGRVGQTEDLVGPTIFLASGMSRYVTGVTLAVDGGFLAI
;
A
#
# COMPACT_ATOMS: atom_id res chain seq x y z
N MET A 1 -36.47 -2.13 -4.18
CA MET A 1 -35.01 -1.81 -4.18
C MET A 1 -34.28 -3.12 -4.24
N SER A 2 -33.57 -3.40 -5.33
CA SER A 2 -32.69 -4.60 -5.40
C SER A 2 -31.41 -4.29 -4.63
N PHE A 3 -31.07 -5.12 -3.67
CA PHE A 3 -29.76 -5.04 -3.01
C PHE A 3 -28.66 -5.34 -4.05
N PRO A 4 -27.60 -4.55 -4.13
CA PRO A 4 -26.46 -4.89 -4.98
C PRO A 4 -25.93 -6.28 -4.59
N GLN A 5 -25.61 -7.13 -5.57
CA GLN A 5 -24.94 -8.39 -5.29
C GLN A 5 -23.47 -8.09 -4.91
N TYR A 6 -23.19 -8.14 -3.60
CA TYR A 6 -21.85 -7.87 -3.06
C TYR A 6 -20.91 -9.07 -3.10
N VAL A 7 -21.39 -10.22 -3.57
CA VAL A 7 -20.64 -11.48 -3.58
C VAL A 7 -20.53 -11.98 -5.02
N ALA A 8 -19.87 -11.21 -5.87
CA ALA A 8 -19.40 -11.70 -7.16
C ALA A 8 -17.98 -12.26 -6.99
N PRO A 9 -17.65 -13.42 -7.56
CA PRO A 9 -16.30 -14.01 -7.44
C PRO A 9 -15.18 -13.15 -8.07
N ARG A 10 -15.53 -12.07 -8.80
CA ARG A 10 -14.58 -11.15 -9.43
C ARG A 10 -14.99 -9.70 -9.21
N LEU A 11 -14.84 -9.23 -7.95
CA LEU A 11 -15.22 -7.87 -7.54
C LEU A 11 -14.45 -6.76 -8.26
N LEU A 12 -13.29 -7.08 -8.86
CA LEU A 12 -12.40 -6.15 -9.53
C LEU A 12 -12.19 -6.52 -11.01
N GLU A 13 -13.17 -7.22 -11.62
CA GLU A 13 -13.12 -7.59 -13.04
C GLU A 13 -12.85 -6.35 -13.91
N ASP A 14 -11.94 -6.50 -14.86
CA ASP A 14 -11.49 -5.49 -15.81
C ASP A 14 -10.78 -4.25 -15.22
N ARG A 15 -10.63 -4.16 -13.88
CA ARG A 15 -9.89 -3.08 -13.25
C ARG A 15 -8.40 -3.18 -13.58
N VAL A 16 -7.75 -2.03 -13.79
CA VAL A 16 -6.29 -1.92 -13.93
C VAL A 16 -5.71 -1.40 -12.63
N ALA A 17 -5.10 -2.29 -11.86
CA ALA A 17 -4.46 -1.96 -10.59
C ALA A 17 -2.96 -1.71 -10.76
N PHE A 18 -2.44 -0.64 -10.18
CA PHE A 18 -1.01 -0.36 -10.09
C PHE A 18 -0.57 -0.49 -8.62
N VAL A 19 0.40 -1.35 -8.35
CA VAL A 19 0.88 -1.63 -6.98
C VAL A 19 2.38 -1.34 -6.87
N THR A 20 2.77 -0.39 -6.00
CA THR A 20 4.18 -0.11 -5.74
C THR A 20 4.75 -0.97 -4.62
N GLY A 21 6.07 -1.26 -4.68
CA GLY A 21 6.71 -2.13 -3.69
C GLY A 21 6.13 -3.55 -3.71
N ALA A 22 5.75 -4.02 -4.90
CA ALA A 22 5.04 -5.29 -5.10
C ALA A 22 5.98 -6.51 -5.21
N GLY A 23 7.29 -6.31 -5.06
CA GLY A 23 8.28 -7.38 -5.19
C GLY A 23 8.26 -8.40 -4.06
N GLN A 24 7.76 -8.04 -2.86
CA GLN A 24 7.74 -8.92 -1.69
C GLN A 24 6.72 -8.45 -0.62
N GLY A 25 6.57 -9.24 0.44
CA GLY A 25 5.78 -8.90 1.62
C GLY A 25 4.36 -8.44 1.29
N ASN A 26 3.92 -7.36 1.93
CA ASN A 26 2.55 -6.85 1.76
C ASN A 26 2.22 -6.55 0.30
N GLY A 27 3.09 -5.85 -0.43
CA GLY A 27 2.83 -5.48 -1.81
C GLY A 27 2.63 -6.67 -2.74
N ARG A 28 3.43 -7.74 -2.57
CA ARG A 28 3.25 -9.00 -3.32
C ARG A 28 1.88 -9.63 -3.01
N ALA A 29 1.54 -9.76 -1.72
CA ALA A 29 0.26 -10.34 -1.32
C ALA A 29 -0.95 -9.54 -1.82
N LEU A 30 -0.87 -8.19 -1.75
CA LEU A 30 -1.90 -7.31 -2.29
C LEU A 30 -2.05 -7.50 -3.81
N ALA A 31 -0.94 -7.56 -4.55
CA ALA A 31 -0.96 -7.76 -6.00
C ALA A 31 -1.61 -9.11 -6.38
N LEU A 32 -1.23 -10.19 -5.69
CA LEU A 32 -1.83 -11.51 -5.87
C LEU A 32 -3.34 -11.49 -5.57
N GLY A 33 -3.74 -10.92 -4.43
CA GLY A 33 -5.15 -10.85 -4.05
C GLY A 33 -6.01 -10.00 -4.99
N LEU A 34 -5.47 -8.89 -5.49
CA LEU A 34 -6.16 -8.06 -6.50
C LEU A 34 -6.34 -8.82 -7.82
N ALA A 35 -5.34 -9.58 -8.26
CA ALA A 35 -5.43 -10.43 -9.44
C ALA A 35 -6.47 -11.54 -9.27
N GLN A 36 -6.51 -12.22 -8.12
CA GLN A 36 -7.52 -13.22 -7.79
C GLN A 36 -8.94 -12.63 -7.77
N ALA A 37 -9.08 -11.35 -7.39
CA ALA A 37 -10.34 -10.61 -7.45
C ALA A 37 -10.72 -10.16 -8.89
N GLY A 38 -9.90 -10.45 -9.91
CA GLY A 38 -10.17 -10.19 -11.32
C GLY A 38 -9.44 -8.98 -11.92
N ALA A 39 -8.62 -8.26 -11.15
CA ALA A 39 -7.90 -7.12 -11.67
C ALA A 39 -6.74 -7.53 -12.61
N LYS A 40 -6.45 -6.68 -13.59
CA LYS A 40 -5.20 -6.65 -14.33
C LYS A 40 -4.19 -5.89 -13.46
N VAL A 41 -3.05 -6.47 -13.12
CA VAL A 41 -2.16 -5.88 -12.10
C VAL A 41 -0.83 -5.46 -12.70
N VAL A 42 -0.53 -4.17 -12.59
CA VAL A 42 0.82 -3.64 -12.84
C VAL A 42 1.58 -3.65 -11.52
N VAL A 43 2.67 -4.40 -11.47
CA VAL A 43 3.49 -4.56 -10.28
C VAL A 43 4.81 -3.81 -10.45
N SER A 44 5.17 -2.95 -9.50
CA SER A 44 6.42 -2.19 -9.56
C SER A 44 7.22 -2.28 -8.27
N ASP A 45 8.54 -2.32 -8.41
CA ASP A 45 9.51 -2.31 -7.30
C ASP A 45 10.85 -1.79 -7.83
N ILE A 46 11.72 -1.31 -6.95
CA ILE A 46 13.11 -0.99 -7.30
C ILE A 46 13.91 -2.26 -7.62
N ALA A 47 13.50 -3.42 -7.10
CA ALA A 47 14.08 -4.73 -7.37
C ALA A 47 13.30 -5.43 -8.49
N PHE A 48 13.71 -5.26 -9.75
CA PHE A 48 12.99 -5.78 -10.92
C PHE A 48 12.76 -7.29 -10.88
N GLU A 49 13.76 -8.08 -10.47
CA GLU A 49 13.61 -9.54 -10.40
C GLU A 49 12.48 -9.97 -9.44
N HIS A 50 12.30 -9.25 -8.33
CA HIS A 50 11.24 -9.57 -7.38
C HIS A 50 9.83 -9.30 -7.95
N VAL A 51 9.66 -8.27 -8.78
CA VAL A 51 8.36 -8.05 -9.43
C VAL A 51 8.12 -8.99 -10.59
N ARG A 52 9.17 -9.44 -11.28
CA ARG A 52 9.08 -10.55 -12.25
C ARG A 52 8.54 -11.83 -11.61
N GLU A 53 9.07 -12.18 -10.44
CA GLU A 53 8.56 -13.33 -9.66
C GLU A 53 7.07 -13.14 -9.30
N THR A 54 6.70 -11.94 -8.82
CA THR A 54 5.31 -11.64 -8.46
C THR A 54 4.39 -11.75 -9.67
N ALA A 55 4.79 -11.22 -10.84
CA ALA A 55 4.03 -11.33 -12.08
C ALA A 55 3.86 -12.79 -12.51
N ALA A 56 4.94 -13.57 -12.47
CA ALA A 56 4.89 -14.99 -12.81
C ALA A 56 3.96 -15.80 -11.87
N LEU A 57 3.90 -15.45 -10.58
CA LEU A 57 2.95 -16.07 -9.64
C LEU A 57 1.49 -15.73 -10.02
N ILE A 58 1.20 -14.48 -10.40
CA ILE A 58 -0.13 -14.07 -10.84
C ILE A 58 -0.52 -14.81 -12.12
N GLU A 59 0.38 -14.88 -13.10
CA GLU A 59 0.15 -15.56 -14.38
C GLU A 59 -0.08 -17.06 -14.21
N LYS A 60 0.68 -17.69 -13.30
CA LYS A 60 0.52 -19.11 -12.96
C LYS A 60 -0.88 -19.45 -12.43
N GLU A 61 -1.53 -18.49 -11.75
CA GLU A 61 -2.90 -18.62 -11.26
C GLU A 61 -3.96 -18.14 -12.28
N GLY A 62 -3.55 -17.83 -13.52
CA GLY A 62 -4.44 -17.42 -14.60
C GLY A 62 -4.79 -15.93 -14.59
N GLY A 63 -4.16 -15.12 -13.75
CA GLY A 63 -4.28 -13.67 -13.75
C GLY A 63 -3.44 -13.00 -14.85
N LYS A 64 -3.53 -11.66 -14.94
CA LYS A 64 -2.72 -10.85 -15.86
C LYS A 64 -1.86 -9.89 -15.06
N ALA A 65 -0.55 -9.89 -15.30
CA ALA A 65 0.38 -9.00 -14.61
C ALA A 65 1.46 -8.44 -15.55
N TRP A 66 1.94 -7.24 -15.23
CA TRP A 66 3.03 -6.55 -15.94
C TRP A 66 4.05 -6.05 -14.93
N PRO A 67 5.27 -6.60 -14.92
CA PRO A 67 6.32 -6.17 -14.02
C PRO A 67 7.09 -4.97 -14.56
N PHE A 68 7.36 -3.98 -13.68
CA PHE A 68 8.19 -2.83 -13.99
C PHE A 68 9.16 -2.51 -12.87
N GLU A 69 10.38 -2.10 -13.23
CA GLU A 69 11.30 -1.47 -12.29
C GLU A 69 10.85 -0.02 -12.07
N LEU A 70 10.79 0.40 -10.80
CA LEU A 70 10.46 1.77 -10.42
C LEU A 70 11.07 2.14 -9.09
N ASP A 71 11.93 3.15 -9.10
CA ASP A 71 12.26 3.92 -7.91
C ASP A 71 11.24 5.05 -7.76
N VAL A 72 10.36 4.95 -6.76
CA VAL A 72 9.30 5.95 -6.50
C VAL A 72 9.85 7.33 -6.13
N THR A 73 11.13 7.43 -5.74
CA THR A 73 11.77 8.73 -5.46
C THR A 73 12.13 9.51 -6.72
N ASN A 74 12.15 8.85 -7.88
CA ASN A 74 12.40 9.47 -9.18
C ASN A 74 11.06 9.87 -9.83
N ALA A 75 10.72 11.16 -9.75
CA ALA A 75 9.47 11.68 -10.28
C ALA A 75 9.35 11.47 -11.80
N ASP A 76 10.42 11.72 -12.57
CA ASP A 76 10.38 11.56 -14.04
C ASP A 76 10.14 10.10 -14.43
N ALA A 77 10.74 9.15 -13.71
CA ALA A 77 10.48 7.73 -13.93
C ALA A 77 9.01 7.37 -13.63
N CYS A 78 8.40 7.97 -12.60
CA CYS A 78 6.98 7.77 -12.29
C CYS A 78 6.09 8.25 -13.45
N TYR A 79 6.34 9.43 -14.01
CA TYR A 79 5.57 9.95 -15.15
C TYR A 79 5.75 9.10 -16.41
N THR A 80 7.00 8.77 -16.76
CA THR A 80 7.31 7.94 -17.92
C THR A 80 6.60 6.59 -17.82
N LEU A 81 6.59 5.99 -16.63
CA LEU A 81 5.90 4.72 -16.42
C LEU A 81 4.38 4.87 -16.47
N ALA A 82 3.81 5.96 -15.93
CA ALA A 82 2.37 6.20 -16.00
C ALA A 82 1.87 6.34 -17.45
N GLU A 83 2.60 7.07 -18.29
CA GLU A 83 2.32 7.17 -19.73
C GLU A 83 2.42 5.80 -20.42
N LYS A 84 3.49 5.05 -20.14
CA LYS A 84 3.67 3.71 -20.72
C LYS A 84 2.54 2.77 -20.33
N VAL A 85 2.15 2.73 -19.07
CA VAL A 85 1.04 1.88 -18.58
C VAL A 85 -0.27 2.28 -19.24
N SER A 86 -0.54 3.58 -19.35
CA SER A 86 -1.77 4.07 -20.02
C SER A 86 -1.85 3.65 -21.48
N ASN A 87 -0.74 3.70 -22.21
CA ASN A 87 -0.67 3.37 -23.63
C ASN A 87 -0.71 1.87 -23.91
N ASP A 88 0.01 1.08 -23.13
CA ASP A 88 0.24 -0.34 -23.42
C ASP A 88 -0.78 -1.27 -22.73
N ILE A 89 -1.37 -0.85 -21.61
CA ILE A 89 -2.20 -1.71 -20.75
C ILE A 89 -3.60 -1.12 -20.55
N GLY A 90 -3.68 0.17 -20.28
CA GLY A 90 -4.91 0.92 -20.06
C GLY A 90 -4.83 1.90 -18.90
N CYS A 91 -5.85 2.75 -18.78
CA CYS A 91 -5.91 3.71 -17.68
C CYS A 91 -6.00 3.01 -16.33
N VAL A 92 -5.07 3.33 -15.43
CA VAL A 92 -5.11 2.84 -14.04
C VAL A 92 -6.34 3.41 -13.35
N ASP A 93 -7.12 2.54 -12.74
CA ASP A 93 -8.30 2.88 -11.97
C ASP A 93 -8.20 2.46 -10.48
N LEU A 94 -7.16 1.73 -10.13
CA LEU A 94 -6.82 1.38 -8.75
C LEU A 94 -5.32 1.59 -8.51
N LEU A 95 -4.97 2.57 -7.70
CA LEU A 95 -3.59 2.85 -7.30
C LEU A 95 -3.36 2.40 -5.86
N VAL A 96 -2.39 1.50 -5.65
CA VAL A 96 -1.96 1.04 -4.32
C VAL A 96 -0.54 1.52 -4.05
N ASN A 97 -0.41 2.57 -3.25
CA ASN A 97 0.86 3.10 -2.79
C ASN A 97 1.34 2.30 -1.57
N ASN A 98 2.10 1.24 -1.83
CA ASN A 98 2.63 0.37 -0.78
C ASN A 98 4.15 0.51 -0.58
N ALA A 99 4.91 0.99 -1.56
CA ALA A 99 6.35 1.17 -1.43
C ALA A 99 6.71 1.97 -0.16
N GLY A 100 7.67 1.45 0.58
CA GLY A 100 8.09 2.10 1.82
C GLY A 100 9.22 1.36 2.51
N ILE A 101 9.96 2.08 3.33
CA ILE A 101 11.08 1.55 4.10
C ILE A 101 10.96 1.94 5.57
N ILE A 102 11.60 1.15 6.42
CA ILE A 102 11.87 1.48 7.81
C ILE A 102 13.37 1.42 8.06
N ILE A 103 13.93 2.45 8.67
CA ILE A 103 15.30 2.44 9.17
C ILE A 103 15.22 2.57 10.69
N ARG A 104 15.75 1.56 11.39
CA ARG A 104 15.72 1.53 12.86
C ARG A 104 16.92 2.28 13.38
N GLU A 105 16.66 3.44 13.98
CA GLU A 105 17.70 4.35 14.43
C GLU A 105 17.17 5.31 15.49
N ASN A 106 18.05 5.75 16.38
CA ASN A 106 17.79 6.76 17.39
C ASN A 106 18.25 8.15 16.92
N LEU A 107 17.71 9.21 17.51
CA LEU A 107 18.06 10.59 17.18
C LEU A 107 19.56 10.91 17.44
N THR A 108 20.20 10.18 18.35
CA THR A 108 21.62 10.35 18.68
C THR A 108 22.59 9.71 17.68
N SER A 109 22.07 8.96 16.70
CA SER A 109 22.90 8.35 15.66
C SER A 109 23.56 9.41 14.77
N PRO A 110 24.82 9.23 14.36
CA PRO A 110 25.49 10.12 13.42
C PRO A 110 24.83 10.13 12.03
N ASN A 111 24.05 9.09 11.70
CA ASN A 111 23.32 8.96 10.44
C ASN A 111 21.87 9.45 10.53
N ALA A 112 21.40 9.95 11.67
CA ALA A 112 19.99 10.25 11.92
C ALA A 112 19.40 11.17 10.83
N ALA A 113 20.05 12.27 10.49
CA ALA A 113 19.57 13.21 9.46
C ALA A 113 19.51 12.58 8.06
N LYS A 114 20.52 11.80 7.67
CA LYS A 114 20.57 11.08 6.39
C LYS A 114 19.45 10.05 6.28
N ASN A 115 19.25 9.27 7.33
CA ASN A 115 18.25 8.20 7.36
C ASN A 115 16.84 8.73 7.49
N TRP A 116 16.64 9.81 8.24
CA TRP A 116 15.36 10.56 8.23
C TRP A 116 14.99 10.98 6.82
N LYS A 117 15.92 11.68 6.12
CA LYS A 117 15.68 12.13 4.74
C LYS A 117 15.31 10.95 3.85
N LYS A 118 16.08 9.85 3.90
CA LYS A 118 15.83 8.66 3.08
C LYS A 118 14.42 8.07 3.32
N VAL A 119 13.99 7.97 4.57
CA VAL A 119 12.64 7.46 4.90
C VAL A 119 11.56 8.40 4.39
N MET A 120 11.73 9.72 4.54
CA MET A 120 10.77 10.70 4.03
C MET A 120 10.73 10.72 2.50
N ASP A 121 11.86 10.63 1.83
CA ASP A 121 11.95 10.59 0.36
C ASP A 121 11.18 9.38 -0.20
N VAL A 122 11.38 8.19 0.38
CA VAL A 122 10.67 7.00 -0.12
C VAL A 122 9.21 6.99 0.31
N ASN A 123 8.94 7.13 1.61
CA ASN A 123 7.60 6.88 2.14
C ASN A 123 6.60 8.00 1.85
N VAL A 124 7.07 9.26 1.78
CA VAL A 124 6.21 10.44 1.60
C VAL A 124 6.34 10.98 0.19
N GLN A 125 7.55 11.42 -0.20
CA GLN A 125 7.76 11.99 -1.52
C GLN A 125 7.47 10.95 -2.63
N GLY A 126 7.90 9.70 -2.44
CA GLY A 126 7.62 8.62 -3.39
C GLY A 126 6.12 8.36 -3.56
N THR A 127 5.35 8.33 -2.46
CA THR A 127 3.89 8.21 -2.54
C THR A 127 3.26 9.38 -3.28
N PHE A 128 3.73 10.61 -3.04
CA PHE A 128 3.30 11.80 -3.77
C PHE A 128 3.62 11.69 -5.27
N ASN A 129 4.87 11.35 -5.63
CA ASN A 129 5.30 11.26 -7.03
C ASN A 129 4.43 10.29 -7.84
N VAL A 130 4.22 9.08 -7.30
CA VAL A 130 3.39 8.08 -7.96
C VAL A 130 1.93 8.54 -8.07
N THR A 131 1.37 9.07 -6.98
CA THR A 131 -0.01 9.59 -6.99
C THR A 131 -0.19 10.68 -8.02
N HIS A 132 0.76 11.62 -8.11
CA HIS A 132 0.71 12.74 -9.05
C HIS A 132 0.87 12.28 -10.51
N ALA A 133 1.75 11.31 -10.76
CA ALA A 133 1.95 10.74 -12.10
C ALA A 133 0.70 10.03 -12.64
N PHE A 134 -0.06 9.35 -11.78
CA PHE A 134 -1.29 8.65 -12.17
C PHE A 134 -2.58 9.46 -11.97
N LEU A 135 -2.50 10.73 -11.55
CA LEU A 135 -3.66 11.53 -11.13
C LEU A 135 -4.73 11.62 -12.22
N GLU A 136 -4.34 11.95 -13.46
CA GLU A 136 -5.30 12.13 -14.55
C GLU A 136 -5.96 10.81 -14.96
N ALA A 137 -5.23 9.69 -14.94
CA ALA A 137 -5.81 8.37 -15.15
C ALA A 137 -6.87 8.04 -14.08
N ILE A 138 -6.54 8.25 -12.81
CA ILE A 138 -7.44 8.02 -11.67
C ILE A 138 -8.68 8.92 -11.72
N LYS A 139 -8.54 10.21 -12.11
CA LYS A 139 -9.68 11.12 -12.28
C LYS A 139 -10.58 10.69 -13.44
N THR A 140 -9.98 10.34 -14.58
CA THR A 140 -10.70 9.89 -15.77
C THR A 140 -11.54 8.64 -15.50
N THR A 141 -10.98 7.69 -14.75
CA THR A 141 -11.65 6.43 -14.42
C THR A 141 -12.58 6.53 -13.20
N LYS A 142 -12.61 7.68 -12.50
CA LYS A 142 -13.25 7.82 -11.18
C LYS A 142 -12.78 6.73 -10.23
N GLY A 143 -11.47 6.52 -10.22
CA GLY A 143 -10.79 5.38 -9.62
C GLY A 143 -10.67 5.44 -8.10
N VAL A 144 -9.78 4.61 -7.59
CA VAL A 144 -9.52 4.46 -6.16
C VAL A 144 -8.03 4.55 -5.88
N ILE A 145 -7.66 5.28 -4.84
CA ILE A 145 -6.30 5.30 -4.29
C ILE A 145 -6.33 4.63 -2.92
N ILE A 146 -5.43 3.67 -2.70
CA ILE A 146 -5.20 3.03 -1.41
C ILE A 146 -3.75 3.26 -1.00
N ASN A 147 -3.54 3.99 0.08
CA ASN A 147 -2.23 4.22 0.65
C ASN A 147 -1.93 3.21 1.77
N VAL A 148 -0.72 2.69 1.84
CA VAL A 148 -0.31 1.84 2.96
C VAL A 148 0.40 2.69 4.02
N ALA A 149 -0.38 3.07 5.06
CA ALA A 149 0.10 3.71 6.27
C ALA A 149 0.72 2.68 7.25
N SER A 150 0.37 2.73 8.52
CA SER A 150 0.78 1.79 9.58
C SER A 150 0.05 2.16 10.88
N ILE A 151 -0.01 1.26 11.85
CA ILE A 151 -0.30 1.61 13.25
C ILE A 151 0.66 2.69 13.77
N ALA A 152 1.86 2.79 13.22
CA ALA A 152 2.83 3.84 13.51
C ALA A 152 2.36 5.26 13.14
N ALA A 153 1.28 5.40 12.38
CA ALA A 153 0.61 6.69 12.11
C ALA A 153 -0.26 7.18 13.28
N TYR A 154 -0.51 6.32 14.26
CA TYR A 154 -1.34 6.62 15.43
C TYR A 154 -0.54 6.59 16.74
N ALA A 155 0.50 5.74 16.80
CA ALA A 155 1.35 5.59 17.97
C ALA A 155 2.81 5.63 17.55
N GLY A 156 3.57 6.58 18.10
CA GLY A 156 5.01 6.70 17.84
C GLY A 156 5.77 5.46 18.26
N GLN A 157 6.63 4.97 17.39
CA GLN A 157 7.50 3.83 17.69
C GLN A 157 8.92 4.33 17.94
N GLY A 158 9.48 3.99 19.11
CA GLY A 158 10.87 4.27 19.44
C GLY A 158 11.85 3.59 18.46
N ALA A 159 13.05 4.14 18.34
CA ALA A 159 14.13 3.62 17.47
C ALA A 159 13.72 3.42 15.99
N SER A 160 12.81 4.27 15.49
CA SER A 160 12.42 4.31 14.06
C SER A 160 12.06 5.74 13.67
N LEU A 161 13.01 6.65 13.85
CA LEU A 161 12.85 8.09 13.88
C LEU A 161 12.03 8.67 12.72
N GLY A 162 12.31 8.30 11.48
CA GLY A 162 11.60 8.80 10.31
C GLY A 162 10.31 8.05 9.98
N TYR A 163 10.14 6.82 10.48
CA TYR A 163 9.05 5.95 10.04
C TYR A 163 7.68 6.41 10.52
N SER A 164 7.50 6.59 11.84
CA SER A 164 6.22 7.03 12.40
C SER A 164 5.77 8.39 11.84
N PRO A 165 6.63 9.42 11.77
CA PRO A 165 6.28 10.68 11.10
C PRO A 165 5.89 10.50 9.64
N SER A 166 6.61 9.64 8.87
CA SER A 166 6.26 9.39 7.48
C SER A 166 4.88 8.74 7.34
N LYS A 167 4.53 7.77 8.21
CA LYS A 167 3.23 7.11 8.19
C LYS A 167 2.10 8.01 8.70
N GLY A 168 2.40 8.93 9.62
CA GLY A 168 1.49 10.01 10.01
C GLY A 168 1.21 10.96 8.83
N ALA A 169 2.25 11.34 8.07
CA ALA A 169 2.11 12.13 6.85
C ALA A 169 1.22 11.44 5.82
N ILE A 170 1.40 10.12 5.58
CA ILE A 170 0.54 9.35 4.66
C ILE A 170 -0.92 9.31 5.11
N LYS A 171 -1.18 9.17 6.42
CA LYS A 171 -2.54 9.27 6.96
C LYS A 171 -3.19 10.62 6.62
N MET A 172 -2.50 11.74 6.88
CA MET A 172 -3.01 13.07 6.59
C MET A 172 -3.11 13.34 5.08
N PHE A 173 -2.13 12.89 4.31
CA PHE A 173 -2.18 12.98 2.84
C PHE A 173 -3.40 12.26 2.27
N THR A 174 -3.75 11.08 2.81
CA THR A 174 -4.97 10.35 2.44
C THR A 174 -6.22 11.18 2.65
N GLN A 175 -6.34 11.87 3.79
CA GLN A 175 -7.51 12.71 4.10
C GLN A 175 -7.58 13.95 3.20
N SER A 176 -6.45 14.60 2.95
CA SER A 176 -6.37 15.77 2.06
C SER A 176 -6.77 15.39 0.63
N LEU A 177 -6.20 14.31 0.09
CA LEU A 177 -6.56 13.82 -1.25
C LEU A 177 -8.03 13.37 -1.34
N ALA A 178 -8.57 12.76 -0.29
CA ALA A 178 -9.97 12.35 -0.26
C ALA A 178 -10.90 13.55 -0.39
N ALA A 179 -10.61 14.65 0.30
CA ALA A 179 -11.38 15.88 0.21
C ALA A 179 -11.24 16.54 -1.17
N GLU A 180 -10.01 16.60 -1.70
CA GLU A 180 -9.72 17.24 -2.99
C GLU A 180 -10.31 16.47 -4.17
N LEU A 181 -10.23 15.14 -4.16
CA LEU A 181 -10.58 14.30 -5.30
C LEU A 181 -12.03 13.79 -5.27
N ALA A 182 -12.75 13.92 -4.16
CA ALA A 182 -14.16 13.53 -4.07
C ALA A 182 -15.07 14.18 -5.13
N PRO A 183 -14.92 15.48 -5.49
CA PRO A 183 -15.70 16.09 -6.58
C PRO A 183 -15.48 15.42 -7.95
N HIS A 184 -14.36 14.74 -8.14
CA HIS A 184 -14.04 13.97 -9.34
C HIS A 184 -14.55 12.52 -9.30
N GLY A 185 -15.25 12.13 -8.22
CA GLY A 185 -15.73 10.75 -8.03
C GLY A 185 -14.64 9.76 -7.60
N VAL A 186 -13.45 10.23 -7.24
CA VAL A 186 -12.33 9.41 -6.77
C VAL A 186 -12.44 9.17 -5.27
N ARG A 187 -12.17 7.95 -4.82
CA ARG A 187 -12.08 7.62 -3.40
C ARG A 187 -10.61 7.40 -3.00
N VAL A 188 -10.22 7.97 -1.87
CA VAL A 188 -8.86 7.82 -1.35
C VAL A 188 -8.94 7.33 0.09
N ASN A 189 -8.35 6.17 0.35
CA ASN A 189 -8.32 5.57 1.68
C ASN A 189 -6.93 5.04 2.00
N ALA A 190 -6.70 4.66 3.24
CA ALA A 190 -5.46 4.00 3.64
C ALA A 190 -5.73 2.72 4.43
N LEU A 191 -4.75 1.82 4.39
CA LEU A 191 -4.61 0.72 5.36
C LEU A 191 -3.58 1.12 6.42
N ALA A 192 -3.81 0.74 7.66
CA ALA A 192 -2.84 0.83 8.74
C ALA A 192 -2.51 -0.58 9.26
N PRO A 193 -1.58 -1.30 8.61
CA PRO A 193 -1.16 -2.61 9.08
C PRO A 193 -0.54 -2.55 10.47
N GLY A 194 -0.82 -3.57 11.29
CA GLY A 194 -0.09 -3.87 12.51
C GLY A 194 1.26 -4.51 12.23
N VAL A 195 1.71 -5.38 13.14
CA VAL A 195 2.89 -6.22 12.91
C VAL A 195 2.49 -7.37 11.99
N ILE A 196 2.89 -7.29 10.72
CA ILE A 196 2.63 -8.31 9.69
C ILE A 196 3.92 -9.08 9.43
N GLU A 197 3.82 -10.38 9.21
CA GLU A 197 4.96 -11.24 8.90
C GLU A 197 5.51 -10.95 7.50
N THR A 198 6.60 -10.18 7.46
CA THR A 198 7.29 -9.74 6.23
C THR A 198 8.79 -9.63 6.48
N PRO A 199 9.62 -9.53 5.43
CA PRO A 199 11.05 -9.20 5.61
C PRO A 199 11.28 -7.90 6.38
N MET A 200 10.43 -6.89 6.22
CA MET A 200 10.52 -5.61 6.94
C MET A 200 10.39 -5.76 8.46
N THR A 201 9.62 -6.72 8.92
CA THR A 201 9.36 -6.96 10.36
C THR A 201 10.23 -8.05 10.97
N ALA A 202 11.10 -8.72 10.18
CA ALA A 202 11.95 -9.82 10.64
C ALA A 202 12.74 -9.45 11.90
N ALA A 203 13.44 -8.31 11.90
CA ALA A 203 14.21 -7.84 13.05
C ALA A 203 13.35 -7.53 14.30
N THR A 204 12.04 -7.35 14.17
CA THR A 204 11.12 -7.25 15.33
C THR A 204 10.73 -8.63 15.81
N ARG A 205 10.43 -9.56 14.91
CA ARG A 205 9.97 -10.92 15.22
C ARG A 205 11.10 -11.80 15.78
N GLU A 206 12.31 -11.56 15.33
CA GLU A 206 13.54 -12.26 15.80
C GLU A 206 14.05 -11.75 17.16
N ASN A 207 13.52 -10.64 17.66
CA ASN A 207 13.85 -10.12 18.98
C ASN A 207 12.70 -10.42 19.96
N PRO A 208 12.89 -11.39 20.91
CA PRO A 208 11.80 -11.82 21.80
C PRO A 208 11.18 -10.69 22.61
N ALA A 209 11.99 -9.78 23.17
CA ALA A 209 11.49 -8.68 23.99
C ALA A 209 10.66 -7.67 23.17
N ARG A 210 11.06 -7.40 21.92
CA ARG A 210 10.27 -6.55 21.02
C ARG A 210 8.98 -7.23 20.57
N LEU A 211 9.05 -8.51 20.24
CA LEU A 211 7.88 -9.28 19.85
C LEU A 211 6.86 -9.31 21.01
N GLU A 212 7.29 -9.61 22.23
CA GLU A 212 6.45 -9.64 23.42
C GLU A 212 5.78 -8.28 23.67
N ALA A 213 6.52 -7.17 23.54
CA ALA A 213 5.97 -5.82 23.69
C ALA A 213 4.87 -5.49 22.67
N PHE A 214 4.92 -6.06 21.47
CA PHE A 214 3.82 -5.96 20.49
C PHE A 214 2.69 -6.94 20.84
N MET A 215 3.03 -8.20 21.13
CA MET A 215 2.05 -9.27 21.37
C MET A 215 1.16 -8.97 22.57
N SER A 216 1.71 -8.36 23.63
CA SER A 216 0.92 -7.94 24.81
C SER A 216 -0.18 -6.92 24.51
N ARG A 217 -0.11 -6.26 23.34
CA ARG A 217 -1.06 -5.26 22.86
C ARG A 217 -1.89 -5.73 21.68
N ILE A 218 -1.80 -6.98 21.25
CA ILE A 218 -2.58 -7.53 20.15
C ILE A 218 -3.65 -8.47 20.70
N PRO A 219 -4.92 -8.04 20.86
CA PRO A 219 -5.99 -8.87 21.40
C PRO A 219 -6.21 -10.21 20.67
N MET A 220 -5.97 -10.24 19.34
CA MET A 220 -6.09 -11.48 18.56
C MET A 220 -4.96 -12.49 18.82
N GLY A 221 -3.96 -12.15 19.66
CA GLY A 221 -2.93 -13.08 20.14
C GLY A 221 -1.95 -13.59 19.08
N ARG A 222 -1.86 -12.96 17.92
CA ARG A 222 -0.93 -13.35 16.84
C ARG A 222 -0.44 -12.14 16.05
N VAL A 223 0.73 -12.26 15.45
CA VAL A 223 1.13 -11.36 14.34
C VAL A 223 0.22 -11.60 13.14
N GLY A 224 -0.01 -10.55 12.35
CA GLY A 224 -0.77 -10.67 11.11
C GLY A 224 0.05 -11.37 10.02
N GLN A 225 -0.64 -12.02 9.09
CA GLN A 225 -0.09 -12.51 7.85
C GLN A 225 -0.36 -11.50 6.73
N THR A 226 0.40 -11.56 5.65
CA THR A 226 0.21 -10.67 4.50
C THR A 226 -1.20 -10.79 3.90
N GLU A 227 -1.78 -11.97 3.96
CA GLU A 227 -3.13 -12.32 3.49
C GLU A 227 -4.23 -11.61 4.31
N ASP A 228 -3.97 -11.27 5.57
CA ASP A 228 -4.92 -10.51 6.40
C ASP A 228 -5.21 -9.11 5.80
N LEU A 229 -4.31 -8.58 4.96
CA LEU A 229 -4.48 -7.29 4.30
C LEU A 229 -5.28 -7.36 2.99
N VAL A 230 -5.41 -8.55 2.39
CA VAL A 230 -6.01 -8.72 1.06
C VAL A 230 -7.49 -8.37 1.08
N GLY A 231 -8.26 -8.96 1.98
CA GLY A 231 -9.70 -8.69 2.12
C GLY A 231 -10.03 -7.21 2.32
N PRO A 232 -9.41 -6.53 3.30
CA PRO A 232 -9.56 -5.08 3.50
C PRO A 232 -9.20 -4.25 2.26
N THR A 233 -8.17 -4.65 1.50
CA THR A 233 -7.78 -3.97 0.25
C THR A 233 -8.86 -4.14 -0.81
N ILE A 234 -9.37 -5.34 -1.04
CA ILE A 234 -10.46 -5.60 -1.99
C ILE A 234 -11.73 -4.84 -1.58
N PHE A 235 -12.06 -4.80 -0.30
CA PHE A 235 -13.17 -3.99 0.22
C PHE A 235 -13.00 -2.52 -0.17
N LEU A 236 -11.86 -1.91 0.12
CA LEU A 236 -11.60 -0.49 -0.20
C LEU A 236 -11.54 -0.24 -1.71
N ALA A 237 -11.04 -1.20 -2.49
CA ALA A 237 -10.93 -1.11 -3.95
C ALA A 237 -12.28 -1.22 -4.66
N SER A 238 -13.21 -1.98 -4.11
CA SER A 238 -14.46 -2.36 -4.78
C SER A 238 -15.63 -1.40 -4.51
N GLY A 239 -16.77 -1.66 -5.15
CA GLY A 239 -18.03 -0.98 -4.91
C GLY A 239 -18.63 -1.21 -3.51
N MET A 240 -18.09 -2.18 -2.73
CA MET A 240 -18.51 -2.41 -1.34
C MET A 240 -18.24 -1.19 -0.45
N SER A 241 -17.24 -0.38 -0.78
CA SER A 241 -16.84 0.84 -0.06
C SER A 241 -17.22 2.14 -0.78
N ARG A 242 -18.26 2.14 -1.61
CA ARG A 242 -18.64 3.29 -2.45
C ARG A 242 -18.93 4.60 -1.70
N TYR A 243 -19.18 4.53 -0.40
CA TYR A 243 -19.40 5.69 0.46
C TYR A 243 -18.32 5.84 1.53
N VAL A 244 -17.12 5.24 1.27
CA VAL A 244 -15.97 5.27 2.18
C VAL A 244 -14.83 6.00 1.48
N THR A 245 -14.45 7.18 1.98
CA THR A 245 -13.28 7.95 1.55
C THR A 245 -12.67 8.68 2.74
N GLY A 246 -11.36 8.90 2.74
CA GLY A 246 -10.61 9.58 3.81
C GLY A 246 -10.34 8.72 5.05
N VAL A 247 -10.73 7.43 5.06
CA VAL A 247 -10.47 6.57 6.22
C VAL A 247 -9.06 5.99 6.17
N THR A 248 -8.52 5.72 7.36
CA THR A 248 -7.36 4.85 7.54
C THR A 248 -7.81 3.64 8.33
N LEU A 249 -7.98 2.52 7.63
CA LEU A 249 -8.49 1.27 8.19
C LEU A 249 -7.36 0.50 8.86
N ALA A 250 -7.45 0.34 10.19
CA ALA A 250 -6.51 -0.48 10.94
C ALA A 250 -6.75 -1.97 10.63
N VAL A 251 -5.64 -2.68 10.36
CA VAL A 251 -5.61 -4.14 10.17
C VAL A 251 -4.47 -4.65 11.05
N ASP A 252 -4.72 -4.75 12.34
CA ASP A 252 -3.68 -4.81 13.37
C ASP A 252 -3.96 -5.79 14.51
N GLY A 253 -5.00 -6.61 14.37
CA GLY A 253 -5.41 -7.57 15.40
C GLY A 253 -5.92 -6.92 16.69
N GLY A 254 -6.35 -5.64 16.62
CA GLY A 254 -6.85 -4.87 17.76
C GLY A 254 -5.78 -4.07 18.51
N PHE A 255 -4.56 -3.98 17.99
CA PHE A 255 -3.44 -3.27 18.64
C PHE A 255 -3.79 -1.81 19.01
N LEU A 256 -4.54 -1.11 18.19
CA LEU A 256 -4.94 0.28 18.43
C LEU A 256 -6.22 0.42 19.26
N ALA A 257 -6.89 -0.67 19.60
CA ALA A 257 -8.15 -0.65 20.35
C ALA A 257 -7.94 -0.60 21.87
N ILE A 258 -6.73 -0.93 22.34
CA ILE A 258 -6.38 -0.98 23.78
C ILE A 258 -5.06 -0.26 24.07
#